data_ff5741ef493f016bc356a06ca87315e5
#
_entry.id   ff5741ef493f016bc356a06ca87315e5
#
_cell.length_a   1.000
_cell.length_b   1.000
_cell.length_c   1.000
_cell.angle_alpha   90.00
_cell.angle_beta   90.00
_cell.angle_gamma   90.00
#
_symmetry.space_group_name_H-M   'P 1'
#
loop_
_entity.id
_entity.type
_entity.pdbx_description
1 polymer ?
#
loop_
_entity_poly.entity_id
_entity_poly.type
_entity_poly.pdbx_seq_one_letter_code
_entity_poly.pdbx_strand_id
1 'polypeptide(L)'
;MNNSFSESYKAAGVDVTAGYKSVELMKKHVARTKIDGVISGIGGFGGLFAPDFKDMEEPVLVSGTDGVGTKIKLAFLLDKHDTIGIDAVAMCVNDVICCGAKPLFFLDYIAIGKNYPEKVAEIVSGIAEGCVQSGCALIGGETAEHPGLMPVDEYDVAGFSVGIADKPKMIDGSKLCEGDVLLGLRSSGVHSNGFSLVRKIFDINEKTINDEYPELDKTLGETLLTPTKIYVKPLLALMDKVDVKAVSHITGGGFYENVPRMLTDGLSAKIKKDNIPVLPIFKLMQRVGNIPEHDMFNTFNMGVGMIIAVAKEDADKALEVLAANGEDAVVLGEVISGNDGVVFE
;
A
#
# COMPACT_ATOMS: atom_id res chain seq x y z
N MET A 1 -33.79 -11.26 -6.22
CA MET A 1 -33.39 -11.40 -7.65
C MET A 1 -33.36 -12.87 -7.97
N ASN A 2 -33.93 -13.30 -9.11
CA ASN A 2 -33.77 -14.67 -9.56
C ASN A 2 -32.32 -14.83 -10.05
N ASN A 3 -31.55 -15.67 -9.36
CA ASN A 3 -30.17 -15.95 -9.77
C ASN A 3 -30.18 -16.67 -11.13
N SER A 4 -29.39 -16.18 -12.07
CA SER A 4 -29.22 -16.88 -13.34
C SER A 4 -28.37 -18.13 -13.14
N PHE A 5 -28.60 -19.14 -13.97
CA PHE A 5 -27.85 -20.41 -13.94
C PHE A 5 -27.60 -20.84 -15.38
N SER A 6 -26.42 -21.34 -15.66
CA SER A 6 -26.03 -21.86 -16.96
C SER A 6 -25.14 -23.08 -16.80
N GLU A 7 -25.67 -24.27 -17.08
CA GLU A 7 -24.89 -25.51 -17.05
C GLU A 7 -23.75 -25.51 -18.08
N SER A 8 -24.00 -24.97 -19.27
CA SER A 8 -22.97 -24.85 -20.30
C SER A 8 -21.81 -23.96 -19.88
N TYR A 9 -22.10 -22.86 -19.17
CA TYR A 9 -21.07 -21.94 -18.68
C TYR A 9 -20.29 -22.56 -17.52
N LYS A 10 -20.98 -23.27 -16.62
CA LYS A 10 -20.35 -24.05 -15.56
C LYS A 10 -19.46 -25.17 -16.10
N ALA A 11 -19.90 -25.88 -17.13
CA ALA A 11 -19.09 -26.88 -17.82
C ALA A 11 -17.86 -26.30 -18.51
N ALA A 12 -17.90 -25.01 -18.89
CA ALA A 12 -16.76 -24.26 -19.41
C ALA A 12 -15.81 -23.71 -18.32
N GLY A 13 -16.12 -23.96 -17.03
CA GLY A 13 -15.26 -23.59 -15.90
C GLY A 13 -15.68 -22.34 -15.14
N VAL A 14 -16.83 -21.71 -15.47
CA VAL A 14 -17.32 -20.49 -14.79
C VAL A 14 -18.61 -20.79 -14.02
N ASP A 15 -18.56 -20.69 -12.69
CA ASP A 15 -19.72 -20.94 -11.82
C ASP A 15 -20.36 -19.64 -11.34
N VAL A 16 -21.40 -19.20 -12.07
CA VAL A 16 -22.17 -17.99 -11.74
C VAL A 16 -22.79 -18.06 -10.34
N THR A 17 -23.16 -19.25 -9.86
CA THR A 17 -23.76 -19.41 -8.52
C THR A 17 -22.74 -19.19 -7.40
N ALA A 18 -21.48 -19.59 -7.63
CA ALA A 18 -20.36 -19.24 -6.73
C ALA A 18 -20.14 -17.74 -6.68
N GLY A 19 -20.22 -17.04 -7.83
CA GLY A 19 -20.16 -15.57 -7.89
C GLY A 19 -21.21 -14.90 -7.02
N TYR A 20 -22.48 -15.31 -7.10
CA TYR A 20 -23.54 -14.78 -6.23
C TYR A 20 -23.27 -15.01 -4.75
N LYS A 21 -22.75 -16.19 -4.39
CA LYS A 21 -22.38 -16.51 -3.01
C LYS A 21 -21.22 -15.63 -2.52
N SER A 22 -20.20 -15.43 -3.35
CA SER A 22 -19.09 -14.52 -3.03
C SER A 22 -19.61 -13.13 -2.71
N VAL A 23 -20.46 -12.54 -3.57
CA VAL A 23 -21.04 -11.21 -3.36
C VAL A 23 -21.84 -11.15 -2.06
N GLU A 24 -22.61 -12.20 -1.72
CA GLU A 24 -23.37 -12.21 -0.45
C GLU A 24 -22.45 -12.21 0.77
N LEU A 25 -21.37 -12.99 0.74
CA LEU A 25 -20.39 -13.04 1.83
C LEU A 25 -19.61 -11.72 2.00
N MET A 26 -19.34 -11.01 0.90
CA MET A 26 -18.61 -9.73 0.92
C MET A 26 -19.41 -8.56 1.51
N LYS A 27 -20.75 -8.56 1.40
CA LYS A 27 -21.62 -7.41 1.77
C LYS A 27 -21.32 -6.84 3.14
N LYS A 28 -21.10 -7.70 4.14
CA LYS A 28 -20.80 -7.28 5.53
C LYS A 28 -19.47 -6.54 5.63
N HIS A 29 -18.48 -6.92 4.82
CA HIS A 29 -17.16 -6.28 4.81
C HIS A 29 -17.22 -4.94 4.11
N VAL A 30 -17.86 -4.88 2.92
CA VAL A 30 -18.05 -3.63 2.16
C VAL A 30 -18.86 -2.60 2.97
N ALA A 31 -19.90 -3.02 3.69
CA ALA A 31 -20.70 -2.14 4.53
C ALA A 31 -19.88 -1.38 5.60
N ARG A 32 -18.75 -1.94 6.08
CA ARG A 32 -17.86 -1.28 7.04
C ARG A 32 -17.13 -0.07 6.46
N THR A 33 -16.97 -0.01 5.13
CA THR A 33 -16.24 1.05 4.43
C THR A 33 -17.11 2.24 4.05
N LYS A 34 -18.43 2.19 4.37
CA LYS A 34 -19.36 3.24 3.98
C LYS A 34 -19.02 4.56 4.66
N ILE A 35 -18.81 5.58 3.85
CA ILE A 35 -18.58 6.97 4.26
C ILE A 35 -19.59 7.90 3.56
N ASP A 36 -19.63 9.16 3.98
CA ASP A 36 -20.41 10.18 3.28
C ASP A 36 -19.95 10.31 1.83
N GLY A 37 -20.89 10.55 0.92
CA GLY A 37 -20.63 10.59 -0.51
C GLY A 37 -20.91 9.28 -1.25
N VAL A 38 -20.98 8.12 -0.58
CA VAL A 38 -21.38 6.85 -1.21
C VAL A 38 -22.88 6.86 -1.52
N ILE A 39 -23.24 6.83 -2.81
CA ILE A 39 -24.62 6.88 -3.28
C ILE A 39 -25.20 5.48 -3.53
N SER A 40 -24.38 4.56 -4.08
CA SER A 40 -24.82 3.21 -4.45
C SER A 40 -24.24 2.14 -3.53
N GLY A 41 -24.97 1.01 -3.41
CA GLY A 41 -24.39 -0.25 -2.93
C GLY A 41 -23.66 -1.00 -4.04
N ILE A 42 -22.97 -2.10 -3.68
CA ILE A 42 -22.34 -3.02 -4.64
C ILE A 42 -23.38 -3.79 -5.46
N GLY A 43 -23.01 -4.18 -6.70
CA GLY A 43 -23.83 -5.00 -7.60
C GLY A 43 -24.55 -4.21 -8.70
N GLY A 44 -24.30 -2.90 -8.84
CA GLY A 44 -24.68 -2.09 -9.99
C GLY A 44 -23.63 -2.14 -11.11
N PHE A 45 -23.85 -1.45 -12.23
CA PHE A 45 -22.88 -1.32 -13.31
C PHE A 45 -21.65 -0.47 -12.94
N GLY A 46 -21.72 0.34 -11.89
CA GLY A 46 -20.63 1.17 -11.41
C GLY A 46 -20.84 1.64 -9.99
N GLY A 47 -19.77 1.97 -9.30
CA GLY A 47 -19.78 2.63 -8.00
C GLY A 47 -20.10 4.12 -8.18
N LEU A 48 -21.06 4.64 -7.39
CA LEU A 48 -21.47 6.04 -7.44
C LEU A 48 -20.99 6.76 -6.17
N PHE A 49 -20.23 7.83 -6.37
CA PHE A 49 -19.70 8.66 -5.29
C PHE A 49 -19.94 10.15 -5.58
N ALA A 50 -20.45 10.88 -4.62
CA ALA A 50 -20.63 12.33 -4.69
C ALA A 50 -19.56 13.00 -3.80
N PRO A 51 -18.50 13.53 -4.38
CA PRO A 51 -17.47 14.24 -3.61
C PRO A 51 -18.01 15.59 -3.11
N ASP A 52 -17.57 16.02 -1.93
CA ASP A 52 -17.84 17.36 -1.41
C ASP A 52 -16.69 18.30 -1.82
N PHE A 53 -17.03 19.39 -2.51
CA PHE A 53 -16.10 20.39 -3.03
C PHE A 53 -16.18 21.73 -2.29
N LYS A 54 -17.02 21.85 -1.23
CA LYS A 54 -17.38 23.15 -0.64
C LYS A 54 -16.20 23.99 -0.16
N ASP A 55 -15.17 23.34 0.37
CA ASP A 55 -14.01 24.01 0.96
C ASP A 55 -12.79 23.96 0.04
N MET A 56 -12.99 23.73 -1.28
CA MET A 56 -11.94 23.66 -2.28
C MET A 56 -12.01 24.81 -3.25
N GLU A 57 -10.87 25.40 -3.52
CA GLU A 57 -10.74 26.49 -4.51
C GLU A 57 -10.69 25.90 -5.94
N GLU A 58 -9.86 24.89 -6.17
CA GLU A 58 -9.71 24.22 -7.46
C GLU A 58 -9.56 22.70 -7.25
N PRO A 59 -10.66 21.92 -7.19
CA PRO A 59 -10.59 20.49 -6.91
C PRO A 59 -9.93 19.71 -8.04
N VAL A 60 -8.99 18.82 -7.68
CA VAL A 60 -8.25 17.92 -8.58
C VAL A 60 -8.45 16.48 -8.13
N LEU A 61 -8.80 15.60 -9.06
CA LEU A 61 -8.83 14.16 -8.81
C LEU A 61 -7.44 13.56 -9.01
N VAL A 62 -7.00 12.76 -8.05
CA VAL A 62 -5.76 12.00 -8.08
C VAL A 62 -6.11 10.52 -8.06
N SER A 63 -5.50 9.73 -8.94
CA SER A 63 -5.76 8.30 -9.00
C SER A 63 -4.46 7.51 -8.89
N GLY A 64 -4.53 6.35 -8.23
CA GLY A 64 -3.46 5.37 -8.14
C GLY A 64 -3.99 3.98 -8.44
N THR A 65 -3.22 3.18 -9.16
CA THR A 65 -3.51 1.77 -9.40
C THR A 65 -2.26 0.95 -9.18
N ASP A 66 -2.40 -0.17 -8.48
CA ASP A 66 -1.29 -1.08 -8.20
C ASP A 66 -1.84 -2.48 -7.87
N GLY A 67 -0.95 -3.47 -7.86
CA GLY A 67 -1.23 -4.83 -7.43
C GLY A 67 -0.42 -5.20 -6.18
N VAL A 68 -0.57 -6.46 -5.75
CA VAL A 68 0.18 -6.99 -4.60
C VAL A 68 1.54 -7.57 -5.03
N GLY A 69 1.67 -7.93 -6.28
CA GLY A 69 2.86 -8.59 -6.80
C GLY A 69 3.05 -10.00 -6.24
N THR A 70 4.29 -10.51 -6.28
CA THR A 70 4.58 -11.92 -5.95
C THR A 70 4.53 -12.27 -4.47
N LYS A 71 4.26 -11.31 -3.57
CA LYS A 71 3.92 -11.55 -2.15
C LYS A 71 2.73 -12.51 -2.02
N ILE A 72 1.80 -12.44 -2.96
CA ILE A 72 0.60 -13.27 -2.99
C ILE A 72 0.90 -14.78 -2.93
N LYS A 73 2.08 -15.23 -3.41
CA LYS A 73 2.51 -16.63 -3.32
C LYS A 73 2.68 -17.12 -1.87
N LEU A 74 2.97 -16.21 -0.94
CA LEU A 74 3.05 -16.53 0.48
C LEU A 74 1.65 -16.77 1.06
N ALA A 75 0.66 -16.00 0.61
CA ALA A 75 -0.74 -16.21 0.99
C ALA A 75 -1.24 -17.60 0.56
N PHE A 76 -0.84 -18.07 -0.62
CA PHE A 76 -1.17 -19.43 -1.07
C PHE A 76 -0.53 -20.51 -0.18
N LEU A 77 0.75 -20.36 0.16
CA LEU A 77 1.48 -21.34 0.99
C LEU A 77 0.96 -21.41 2.43
N LEU A 78 0.51 -20.29 2.98
CA LEU A 78 -0.01 -20.19 4.34
C LEU A 78 -1.53 -20.37 4.42
N ASP A 79 -2.22 -20.51 3.28
CA ASP A 79 -3.68 -20.49 3.16
C ASP A 79 -4.31 -19.35 3.97
N LYS A 80 -3.69 -18.14 3.85
CA LYS A 80 -4.08 -16.94 4.59
C LYS A 80 -4.30 -15.79 3.60
N HIS A 81 -5.56 -15.40 3.41
CA HIS A 81 -5.97 -14.50 2.33
C HIS A 81 -6.55 -13.15 2.82
N ASP A 82 -6.77 -13.01 4.13
CA ASP A 82 -7.40 -11.84 4.74
C ASP A 82 -6.50 -10.60 4.85
N THR A 83 -5.19 -10.74 4.60
CA THR A 83 -4.24 -9.63 4.71
C THR A 83 -3.81 -9.04 3.36
N ILE A 84 -3.84 -9.84 2.29
CA ILE A 84 -3.40 -9.45 0.94
C ILE A 84 -4.19 -8.25 0.39
N GLY A 85 -5.49 -8.18 0.72
CA GLY A 85 -6.32 -7.04 0.33
C GLY A 85 -5.86 -5.70 0.94
N ILE A 86 -5.29 -5.74 2.15
CA ILE A 86 -4.71 -4.54 2.78
C ILE A 86 -3.52 -4.05 1.96
N ASP A 87 -2.66 -4.96 1.48
CA ASP A 87 -1.53 -4.61 0.62
C ASP A 87 -2.00 -3.92 -0.67
N ALA A 88 -3.02 -4.46 -1.35
CA ALA A 88 -3.56 -3.88 -2.57
C ALA A 88 -4.07 -2.44 -2.35
N VAL A 89 -4.80 -2.22 -1.24
CA VAL A 89 -5.28 -0.87 -0.89
C VAL A 89 -4.13 0.05 -0.55
N ALA A 90 -3.19 -0.40 0.30
CA ALA A 90 -2.07 0.39 0.78
C ALA A 90 -1.20 0.91 -0.37
N MET A 91 -0.88 0.06 -1.36
CA MET A 91 -0.07 0.44 -2.50
C MET A 91 -0.71 1.58 -3.30
N CYS A 92 -2.04 1.57 -3.46
CA CYS A 92 -2.76 2.62 -4.19
C CYS A 92 -2.95 3.91 -3.36
N VAL A 93 -3.43 3.80 -2.11
CA VAL A 93 -3.80 4.99 -1.32
C VAL A 93 -2.60 5.74 -0.77
N ASN A 94 -1.47 5.04 -0.54
CA ASN A 94 -0.24 5.68 -0.13
C ASN A 94 0.36 6.55 -1.25
N ASP A 95 0.21 6.14 -2.52
CA ASP A 95 0.63 6.96 -3.66
C ASP A 95 -0.29 8.17 -3.83
N VAL A 96 -1.60 8.00 -3.63
CA VAL A 96 -2.59 9.09 -3.70
C VAL A 96 -2.28 10.16 -2.63
N ILE A 97 -1.97 9.76 -1.39
CA ILE A 97 -1.67 10.72 -0.32
C ILE A 97 -0.33 11.42 -0.52
N CYS A 98 0.64 10.83 -1.26
CA CYS A 98 1.89 11.51 -1.60
C CYS A 98 1.68 12.81 -2.39
N CYS A 99 0.59 12.91 -3.14
CA CYS A 99 0.19 14.13 -3.86
C CYS A 99 -0.61 15.12 -2.99
N GLY A 100 -0.80 14.86 -1.69
CA GLY A 100 -1.64 15.66 -0.80
C GLY A 100 -3.15 15.38 -0.99
N ALA A 101 -3.52 14.31 -1.69
CA ALA A 101 -4.90 13.97 -1.97
C ALA A 101 -5.49 13.03 -0.91
N LYS A 102 -6.71 13.33 -0.47
CA LYS A 102 -7.49 12.45 0.40
C LYS A 102 -8.14 11.35 -0.44
N PRO A 103 -7.86 10.06 -0.21
CA PRO A 103 -8.57 8.97 -0.86
C PRO A 103 -10.08 9.03 -0.58
N LEU A 104 -10.90 8.89 -1.63
CA LEU A 104 -12.35 8.92 -1.56
C LEU A 104 -12.94 7.53 -1.66
N PHE A 105 -12.53 6.79 -2.68
CA PHE A 105 -13.02 5.45 -2.92
C PHE A 105 -11.97 4.54 -3.57
N PHE A 106 -12.25 3.25 -3.48
CA PHE A 106 -11.45 2.17 -4.00
C PHE A 106 -12.31 1.21 -4.83
N LEU A 107 -11.71 0.65 -5.86
CA LEU A 107 -12.21 -0.45 -6.67
C LEU A 107 -11.15 -1.54 -6.72
N ASP A 108 -11.56 -2.81 -6.67
CA ASP A 108 -10.68 -3.95 -6.83
C ASP A 108 -10.94 -4.69 -8.15
N TYR A 109 -9.91 -5.41 -8.60
CA TYR A 109 -10.02 -6.42 -9.63
C TYR A 109 -9.35 -7.71 -9.11
N ILE A 110 -10.14 -8.78 -8.97
CA ILE A 110 -9.68 -10.09 -8.50
C ILE A 110 -9.80 -11.07 -9.66
N ALA A 111 -8.65 -11.42 -10.25
CA ALA A 111 -8.54 -12.48 -11.25
C ALA A 111 -8.31 -13.81 -10.52
N ILE A 112 -9.13 -14.81 -10.79
CA ILE A 112 -9.08 -16.11 -10.09
C ILE A 112 -9.11 -17.28 -11.07
N GLY A 113 -8.38 -18.35 -10.78
CA GLY A 113 -8.45 -19.58 -11.59
C GLY A 113 -9.80 -20.26 -11.44
N LYS A 114 -10.33 -20.28 -10.20
CA LYS A 114 -11.67 -20.78 -9.85
C LYS A 114 -12.25 -20.00 -8.68
N ASN A 115 -13.55 -19.74 -8.72
CA ASN A 115 -14.23 -19.04 -7.63
C ASN A 115 -14.50 -19.96 -6.45
N TYR A 116 -13.77 -19.71 -5.35
CA TYR A 116 -14.03 -20.25 -4.03
C TYR A 116 -14.62 -19.12 -3.17
N PRO A 117 -15.95 -19.07 -2.96
CA PRO A 117 -16.64 -17.93 -2.37
C PRO A 117 -16.07 -17.45 -1.03
N GLU A 118 -15.68 -18.36 -0.17
CA GLU A 118 -15.11 -18.06 1.14
C GLU A 118 -13.74 -17.40 1.00
N LYS A 119 -12.86 -17.91 0.12
CA LYS A 119 -11.53 -17.34 -0.16
C LYS A 119 -11.65 -15.94 -0.75
N VAL A 120 -12.55 -15.75 -1.71
CA VAL A 120 -12.82 -14.43 -2.29
C VAL A 120 -13.32 -13.44 -1.23
N ALA A 121 -14.20 -13.91 -0.34
CA ALA A 121 -14.69 -13.07 0.77
C ALA A 121 -13.58 -12.70 1.76
N GLU A 122 -12.62 -13.58 2.02
CA GLU A 122 -11.43 -13.27 2.83
C GLU A 122 -10.56 -12.19 2.17
N ILE A 123 -10.28 -12.31 0.87
CA ILE A 123 -9.52 -11.29 0.12
C ILE A 123 -10.22 -9.93 0.25
N VAL A 124 -11.53 -9.90 -0.03
CA VAL A 124 -12.31 -8.66 0.06
C VAL A 124 -12.41 -8.14 1.51
N SER A 125 -12.36 -9.02 2.51
CA SER A 125 -12.29 -8.57 3.90
C SER A 125 -11.03 -7.77 4.20
N GLY A 126 -9.89 -8.17 3.62
CA GLY A 126 -8.63 -7.43 3.68
C GLY A 126 -8.69 -6.10 2.92
N ILE A 127 -9.31 -6.09 1.73
CA ILE A 127 -9.52 -4.86 0.96
C ILE A 127 -10.39 -3.87 1.77
N ALA A 128 -11.49 -4.36 2.34
CA ALA A 128 -12.37 -3.54 3.17
C ALA A 128 -11.65 -3.00 4.42
N GLU A 129 -10.79 -3.81 5.04
CA GLU A 129 -9.96 -3.37 6.17
C GLU A 129 -9.01 -2.24 5.76
N GLY A 130 -8.30 -2.39 4.62
CA GLY A 130 -7.45 -1.33 4.07
C GLY A 130 -8.22 -0.04 3.78
N CYS A 131 -9.43 -0.15 3.24
CA CYS A 131 -10.33 1.00 3.02
C CYS A 131 -10.74 1.67 4.34
N VAL A 132 -11.05 0.92 5.39
CA VAL A 132 -11.34 1.46 6.73
C VAL A 132 -10.13 2.18 7.30
N GLN A 133 -8.93 1.61 7.17
CA GLN A 133 -7.69 2.22 7.65
C GLN A 133 -7.39 3.52 6.91
N SER A 134 -7.56 3.57 5.60
CA SER A 134 -7.34 4.79 4.79
C SER A 134 -8.49 5.80 4.90
N GLY A 135 -9.69 5.38 5.35
CA GLY A 135 -10.87 6.23 5.41
C GLY A 135 -11.55 6.46 4.05
N CYS A 136 -11.32 5.58 3.08
CA CYS A 136 -12.02 5.57 1.80
C CYS A 136 -13.10 4.48 1.74
N ALA A 137 -13.98 4.54 0.75
CA ALA A 137 -15.05 3.58 0.55
C ALA A 137 -14.71 2.54 -0.51
N LEU A 138 -14.96 1.26 -0.25
CA LEU A 138 -15.01 0.23 -1.29
C LEU A 138 -16.40 0.31 -1.96
N ILE A 139 -16.46 0.86 -3.18
CA ILE A 139 -17.74 1.16 -3.85
C ILE A 139 -18.07 0.20 -4.99
N GLY A 140 -17.16 -0.69 -5.34
CA GLY A 140 -17.33 -1.67 -6.41
C GLY A 140 -16.04 -2.45 -6.63
N GLY A 141 -16.07 -3.31 -7.61
CA GLY A 141 -14.94 -4.15 -8.02
C GLY A 141 -15.41 -5.21 -9.01
N GLU A 142 -14.49 -6.06 -9.42
CA GLU A 142 -14.74 -7.18 -10.33
C GLU A 142 -14.04 -8.43 -9.83
N THR A 143 -14.72 -9.57 -9.92
CA THR A 143 -14.15 -10.89 -9.68
C THR A 143 -14.37 -11.75 -10.91
N ALA A 144 -13.29 -12.09 -11.61
CA ALA A 144 -13.34 -12.80 -12.88
C ALA A 144 -12.66 -14.16 -12.79
N GLU A 145 -13.38 -15.23 -13.16
CA GLU A 145 -12.80 -16.56 -13.34
C GLU A 145 -12.07 -16.66 -14.68
N HIS A 146 -10.84 -17.18 -14.64
CA HIS A 146 -9.97 -17.36 -15.81
C HIS A 146 -9.59 -18.83 -16.02
N PRO A 147 -10.57 -19.71 -16.31
CA PRO A 147 -10.29 -21.13 -16.54
C PRO A 147 -9.32 -21.33 -17.72
N GLY A 148 -8.25 -22.09 -17.47
CA GLY A 148 -7.23 -22.36 -18.47
C GLY A 148 -6.18 -21.25 -18.67
N LEU A 149 -6.40 -20.05 -18.14
CA LEU A 149 -5.42 -18.95 -18.14
C LEU A 149 -4.64 -18.92 -16.83
N MET A 150 -5.32 -19.18 -15.72
CA MET A 150 -4.76 -19.13 -14.38
C MET A 150 -4.89 -20.50 -13.69
N PRO A 151 -3.91 -20.95 -12.88
CA PRO A 151 -4.05 -22.13 -12.06
C PRO A 151 -5.30 -22.06 -11.15
N VAL A 152 -5.95 -23.23 -10.95
CA VAL A 152 -7.26 -23.32 -10.27
C VAL A 152 -7.25 -22.70 -8.86
N ASP A 153 -6.15 -22.85 -8.11
CA ASP A 153 -6.05 -22.40 -6.72
C ASP A 153 -5.36 -21.04 -6.57
N GLU A 154 -4.99 -20.41 -7.69
CA GLU A 154 -4.28 -19.13 -7.71
C GLU A 154 -5.23 -17.98 -8.06
N TYR A 155 -4.82 -16.78 -7.64
CA TYR A 155 -5.48 -15.52 -7.95
C TYR A 155 -4.46 -14.38 -8.05
N ASP A 156 -4.88 -13.27 -8.63
CA ASP A 156 -4.19 -11.99 -8.57
C ASP A 156 -5.15 -10.90 -8.15
N VAL A 157 -4.63 -9.87 -7.47
CA VAL A 157 -5.42 -8.75 -6.94
C VAL A 157 -4.76 -7.45 -7.34
N ALA A 158 -5.54 -6.60 -7.99
CA ALA A 158 -5.17 -5.22 -8.26
C ALA A 158 -6.22 -4.26 -7.71
N GLY A 159 -5.81 -3.05 -7.43
CA GLY A 159 -6.65 -1.99 -6.93
C GLY A 159 -6.58 -0.71 -7.75
N PHE A 160 -7.60 0.10 -7.60
CA PHE A 160 -7.69 1.43 -8.16
C PHE A 160 -8.32 2.37 -7.13
N SER A 161 -7.56 3.38 -6.71
CA SER A 161 -8.02 4.41 -5.78
C SER A 161 -8.20 5.73 -6.49
N VAL A 162 -9.23 6.47 -6.09
CA VAL A 162 -9.42 7.86 -6.47
C VAL A 162 -9.47 8.71 -5.22
N GLY A 163 -8.65 9.73 -5.19
CA GLY A 163 -8.63 10.75 -4.14
C GLY A 163 -8.89 12.14 -4.72
N ILE A 164 -8.98 13.11 -3.83
CA ILE A 164 -9.20 14.52 -4.16
C ILE A 164 -8.21 15.40 -3.42
N ALA A 165 -7.67 16.37 -4.11
CA ALA A 165 -6.85 17.46 -3.56
C ALA A 165 -7.39 18.80 -3.99
N ASP A 166 -7.11 19.84 -3.21
CA ASP A 166 -7.27 21.22 -3.64
C ASP A 166 -5.96 21.65 -4.32
N LYS A 167 -6.00 22.08 -5.56
CA LYS A 167 -4.81 22.37 -6.37
C LYS A 167 -3.78 23.27 -5.69
N PRO A 168 -4.16 24.35 -4.99
CA PRO A 168 -3.20 25.19 -4.25
C PRO A 168 -2.51 24.47 -3.08
N LYS A 169 -3.06 23.33 -2.61
CA LYS A 169 -2.57 22.52 -1.50
C LYS A 169 -1.91 21.22 -1.93
N MET A 170 -1.79 20.99 -3.24
CA MET A 170 -1.11 19.80 -3.75
C MET A 170 0.36 19.76 -3.33
N ILE A 171 0.84 18.54 -3.09
CA ILE A 171 2.24 18.28 -2.77
C ILE A 171 2.93 17.81 -4.03
N ASP A 172 3.88 18.61 -4.54
CA ASP A 172 4.63 18.35 -5.78
C ASP A 172 6.14 18.63 -5.64
N GLY A 173 6.61 18.91 -4.42
CA GLY A 173 8.00 19.21 -4.15
C GLY A 173 8.43 20.66 -4.51
N SER A 174 7.58 21.45 -5.13
CA SER A 174 7.93 22.82 -5.59
C SER A 174 8.30 23.77 -4.45
N LYS A 175 7.88 23.47 -3.22
CA LYS A 175 8.19 24.25 -2.02
C LYS A 175 9.46 23.79 -1.30
N LEU A 176 10.11 22.71 -1.76
CA LEU A 176 11.34 22.23 -1.14
C LEU A 176 12.46 23.24 -1.25
N CYS A 177 13.25 23.33 -0.19
CA CYS A 177 14.47 24.13 -0.17
C CYS A 177 15.57 23.45 0.65
N GLU A 178 16.80 23.88 0.43
CA GLU A 178 17.95 23.44 1.23
C GLU A 178 17.72 23.72 2.72
N GLY A 179 18.02 22.73 3.57
CA GLY A 179 17.82 22.78 5.01
C GLY A 179 16.47 22.24 5.50
N ASP A 180 15.54 21.89 4.61
CA ASP A 180 14.32 21.17 5.00
C ASP A 180 14.66 19.82 5.62
N VAL A 181 13.89 19.41 6.62
CA VAL A 181 14.12 18.19 7.38
C VAL A 181 13.37 17.03 6.75
N LEU A 182 14.05 15.91 6.60
CA LEU A 182 13.49 14.65 6.14
C LEU A 182 13.08 13.78 7.33
N LEU A 183 11.80 13.48 7.43
CA LEU A 183 11.24 12.58 8.44
C LEU A 183 10.84 11.26 7.80
N GLY A 184 11.27 10.15 8.40
CA GLY A 184 10.91 8.80 7.97
C GLY A 184 9.82 8.20 8.84
N LEU A 185 8.74 7.74 8.22
CA LEU A 185 7.67 6.99 8.87
C LEU A 185 8.00 5.50 8.78
N ARG A 186 7.95 4.83 9.93
CA ARG A 186 8.35 3.41 10.01
C ARG A 186 7.45 2.52 9.17
N SER A 187 8.06 1.54 8.49
CA SER A 187 7.33 0.45 7.83
C SER A 187 6.89 -0.61 8.83
N SER A 188 5.90 -1.41 8.44
CA SER A 188 5.44 -2.60 9.19
C SER A 188 6.28 -3.86 8.89
N GLY A 189 7.14 -3.81 7.88
CA GLY A 189 7.89 -4.94 7.36
C GLY A 189 8.38 -4.68 5.95
N VAL A 190 8.46 -5.73 5.15
CA VAL A 190 8.90 -5.67 3.74
C VAL A 190 7.87 -4.93 2.87
N HIS A 191 6.65 -4.78 3.36
CA HIS A 191 5.50 -4.26 2.60
C HIS A 191 5.11 -5.20 1.45
N SER A 192 5.01 -4.68 0.22
CA SER A 192 4.57 -5.48 -0.94
C SER A 192 5.56 -5.44 -2.10
N ASN A 193 6.82 -5.05 -1.85
CA ASN A 193 7.84 -4.89 -2.87
C ASN A 193 9.03 -5.83 -2.66
N GLY A 194 9.71 -6.19 -3.76
CA GLY A 194 10.91 -7.02 -3.71
C GLY A 194 10.69 -8.51 -3.45
N PHE A 195 9.44 -9.01 -3.45
CA PHE A 195 9.11 -10.38 -3.08
C PHE A 195 9.65 -11.47 -4.02
N SER A 196 9.97 -11.14 -5.27
CA SER A 196 10.69 -12.08 -6.14
C SER A 196 12.10 -12.39 -5.58
N LEU A 197 12.79 -11.38 -5.06
CA LEU A 197 14.08 -11.53 -4.41
C LEU A 197 13.93 -12.22 -3.04
N VAL A 198 12.96 -11.81 -2.21
CA VAL A 198 12.67 -12.45 -0.92
C VAL A 198 12.47 -13.96 -1.06
N ARG A 199 11.62 -14.36 -2.02
CA ARG A 199 11.34 -15.77 -2.29
C ARG A 199 12.58 -16.55 -2.73
N LYS A 200 13.46 -15.92 -3.47
CA LYS A 200 14.76 -16.51 -3.88
C LYS A 200 15.72 -16.63 -2.70
N ILE A 201 15.84 -15.60 -1.85
CA ILE A 201 16.72 -15.57 -0.69
C ILE A 201 16.46 -16.75 0.24
N PHE A 202 15.19 -16.99 0.56
CA PHE A 202 14.79 -18.00 1.54
C PHE A 202 14.34 -19.33 0.90
N ASP A 203 14.46 -19.46 -0.43
CA ASP A 203 13.94 -20.63 -1.16
C ASP A 203 12.51 -20.98 -0.73
N ILE A 204 11.63 -19.97 -0.73
CA ILE A 204 10.28 -20.05 -0.16
C ILE A 204 9.46 -21.19 -0.78
N ASN A 205 9.10 -22.15 0.04
CA ASN A 205 8.28 -23.32 -0.28
C ASN A 205 7.48 -23.76 0.98
N GLU A 206 6.70 -24.83 0.88
CA GLU A 206 5.85 -25.36 1.97
C GLU A 206 6.61 -25.68 3.27
N LYS A 207 7.93 -25.94 3.20
CA LYS A 207 8.74 -26.23 4.38
C LYS A 207 9.33 -24.96 4.95
N THR A 208 10.03 -24.19 4.12
CA THR A 208 10.80 -23.01 4.56
C THR A 208 9.93 -21.83 4.97
N ILE A 209 8.65 -21.79 4.54
CA ILE A 209 7.71 -20.71 4.93
C ILE A 209 7.47 -20.68 6.45
N ASN A 210 7.61 -21.82 7.13
CA ASN A 210 7.42 -21.96 8.57
C ASN A 210 8.71 -21.93 9.38
N ASP A 211 9.85 -21.63 8.72
CA ASP A 211 11.14 -21.55 9.43
C ASP A 211 11.09 -20.45 10.49
N GLU A 212 11.72 -20.72 11.63
CA GLU A 212 11.91 -19.77 12.72
C GLU A 212 13.35 -19.27 12.71
N TYR A 213 13.54 -17.98 12.90
CA TYR A 213 14.84 -17.33 13.02
C TYR A 213 14.93 -16.59 14.34
N PRO A 214 16.08 -16.65 15.05
CA PRO A 214 16.23 -15.99 16.34
C PRO A 214 16.02 -14.48 16.31
N GLU A 215 16.17 -13.86 15.14
CA GLU A 215 15.98 -12.44 14.93
C GLU A 215 14.50 -12.04 14.75
N LEU A 216 13.59 -13.02 14.57
CA LEU A 216 12.17 -12.79 14.30
C LEU A 216 11.32 -13.28 15.45
N ASP A 217 10.25 -12.53 15.78
CA ASP A 217 9.29 -12.89 16.84
C ASP A 217 8.22 -13.91 16.36
N LYS A 218 8.17 -14.16 15.04
CA LYS A 218 7.20 -15.03 14.37
C LYS A 218 7.91 -15.89 13.33
N THR A 219 7.19 -16.86 12.76
CA THR A 219 7.71 -17.60 11.61
C THR A 219 8.07 -16.68 10.46
N LEU A 220 8.92 -17.15 9.55
CA LEU A 220 9.32 -16.39 8.37
C LEU A 220 8.11 -15.95 7.56
N GLY A 221 7.19 -16.87 7.28
CA GLY A 221 5.99 -16.59 6.50
C GLY A 221 5.08 -15.55 7.15
N GLU A 222 4.81 -15.66 8.45
CA GLU A 222 4.01 -14.68 9.18
C GLU A 222 4.66 -13.30 9.19
N THR A 223 5.98 -13.23 9.33
CA THR A 223 6.73 -11.97 9.28
C THR A 223 6.65 -11.35 7.89
N LEU A 224 6.88 -12.13 6.84
CA LEU A 224 6.86 -11.67 5.46
C LEU A 224 5.44 -11.31 4.97
N LEU A 225 4.40 -11.98 5.49
CA LEU A 225 3.01 -11.71 5.14
C LEU A 225 2.42 -10.50 5.89
N THR A 226 3.17 -9.88 6.80
CA THR A 226 2.73 -8.64 7.47
C THR A 226 2.27 -7.62 6.44
N PRO A 227 1.03 -7.07 6.55
CA PRO A 227 0.50 -6.13 5.57
C PRO A 227 1.30 -4.84 5.45
N THR A 228 1.27 -4.26 4.28
CA THR A 228 1.76 -2.91 4.02
C THR A 228 1.03 -1.89 4.88
N LYS A 229 1.79 -1.03 5.53
CA LYS A 229 1.23 0.02 6.39
C LYS A 229 0.56 1.13 5.55
N ILE A 230 -0.58 1.61 6.03
CA ILE A 230 -1.34 2.69 5.41
C ILE A 230 -1.08 3.99 6.20
N TYR A 231 -0.56 5.01 5.52
CA TYR A 231 -0.13 6.27 6.12
C TYR A 231 -1.13 7.41 5.95
N VAL A 232 -2.29 7.15 5.35
CA VAL A 232 -3.25 8.19 4.92
C VAL A 232 -3.72 9.06 6.09
N LYS A 233 -4.27 8.47 7.16
CA LYS A 233 -4.85 9.24 8.27
C LYS A 233 -3.83 10.09 9.01
N PRO A 234 -2.65 9.56 9.41
CA PRO A 234 -1.62 10.38 10.05
C PRO A 234 -1.11 11.50 9.16
N LEU A 235 -0.97 11.26 7.84
CA LEU A 235 -0.54 12.33 6.94
C LEU A 235 -1.60 13.41 6.74
N LEU A 236 -2.87 13.06 6.61
CA LEU A 236 -3.95 14.05 6.56
C LEU A 236 -3.96 14.91 7.84
N ALA A 237 -3.82 14.30 9.01
CA ALA A 237 -3.74 15.02 10.28
C ALA A 237 -2.50 15.93 10.36
N LEU A 238 -1.38 15.52 9.76
CA LEU A 238 -0.18 16.33 9.68
C LEU A 238 -0.38 17.53 8.76
N MET A 239 -0.92 17.32 7.54
CA MET A 239 -1.16 18.35 6.53
C MET A 239 -2.12 19.45 7.02
N ASP A 240 -3.01 19.13 7.96
CA ASP A 240 -3.88 20.11 8.62
C ASP A 240 -3.13 21.04 9.58
N LYS A 241 -1.90 20.75 9.98
CA LYS A 241 -1.14 21.44 11.03
C LYS A 241 0.21 21.96 10.59
N VAL A 242 0.80 21.35 9.57
CA VAL A 242 2.16 21.60 9.08
C VAL A 242 2.13 21.66 7.56
N ASP A 243 2.88 22.59 6.97
CA ASP A 243 3.08 22.63 5.51
C ASP A 243 4.05 21.53 5.10
N VAL A 244 3.50 20.39 4.65
CA VAL A 244 4.27 19.26 4.11
C VAL A 244 4.67 19.60 2.70
N LYS A 245 5.99 19.73 2.45
CA LYS A 245 6.51 20.21 1.17
C LYS A 245 6.69 19.12 0.13
N ALA A 246 7.00 17.90 0.57
CA ALA A 246 7.15 16.74 -0.30
C ALA A 246 6.94 15.45 0.46
N VAL A 247 6.51 14.41 -0.26
CA VAL A 247 6.27 13.06 0.28
C VAL A 247 6.77 12.03 -0.73
N SER A 248 7.42 10.98 -0.23
CA SER A 248 7.85 9.83 -1.03
C SER A 248 7.39 8.52 -0.39
N HIS A 249 6.66 7.70 -1.11
CA HIS A 249 6.33 6.32 -0.74
C HIS A 249 7.48 5.41 -1.16
N ILE A 250 8.11 4.71 -0.19
CA ILE A 250 9.26 3.85 -0.46
C ILE A 250 8.78 2.46 -0.87
N THR A 251 8.69 2.25 -2.16
CA THR A 251 8.22 1.02 -2.83
C THR A 251 9.36 0.29 -3.54
N GLY A 252 9.07 -0.43 -4.64
CA GLY A 252 10.08 -1.03 -5.49
C GLY A 252 11.10 -0.01 -6.01
N GLY A 253 12.39 -0.39 -6.05
CA GLY A 253 13.47 0.54 -6.31
C GLY A 253 14.01 1.23 -5.04
N GLY A 254 13.40 0.99 -3.87
CA GLY A 254 13.88 1.43 -2.56
C GLY A 254 14.07 2.95 -2.48
N PHE A 255 15.10 3.37 -1.74
CA PHE A 255 15.42 4.78 -1.55
C PHE A 255 15.90 5.45 -2.84
N TYR A 256 16.74 4.77 -3.62
CA TYR A 256 17.40 5.35 -4.79
C TYR A 256 16.45 5.74 -5.91
N GLU A 257 15.32 5.02 -6.08
CA GLU A 257 14.36 5.33 -7.12
C GLU A 257 13.17 6.16 -6.63
N ASN A 258 12.79 6.04 -5.34
CA ASN A 258 11.59 6.70 -4.85
C ASN A 258 11.87 8.09 -4.26
N VAL A 259 12.96 8.27 -3.50
CA VAL A 259 13.26 9.57 -2.91
C VAL A 259 13.47 10.67 -3.97
N PRO A 260 14.14 10.43 -5.10
CA PRO A 260 14.27 11.46 -6.14
C PRO A 260 12.95 11.96 -6.72
N ARG A 261 11.87 11.17 -6.66
CA ARG A 261 10.55 11.59 -7.17
C ARG A 261 9.93 12.76 -6.41
N MET A 262 10.34 12.96 -5.14
CA MET A 262 9.85 14.09 -4.35
C MET A 262 10.76 15.32 -4.44
N LEU A 263 11.95 15.20 -5.05
CA LEU A 263 12.92 16.26 -5.17
C LEU A 263 12.68 17.10 -6.43
N THR A 264 13.10 18.36 -6.39
CA THR A 264 13.16 19.25 -7.55
C THR A 264 14.61 19.42 -8.01
N ASP A 265 14.81 19.90 -9.23
CA ASP A 265 16.12 20.13 -9.81
C ASP A 265 17.01 21.00 -8.89
N GLY A 266 18.25 20.59 -8.70
CA GLY A 266 19.22 21.26 -7.85
C GLY A 266 19.16 20.88 -6.38
N LEU A 267 18.28 19.93 -5.99
CA LEU A 267 18.18 19.42 -4.62
C LEU A 267 18.47 17.91 -4.55
N SER A 268 19.02 17.51 -3.42
CA SER A 268 19.31 16.12 -3.07
C SER A 268 18.88 15.84 -1.64
N ALA A 269 18.58 14.58 -1.33
CA ALA A 269 18.28 14.11 0.02
C ALA A 269 19.54 13.55 0.67
N LYS A 270 20.00 14.16 1.75
CA LYS A 270 21.10 13.66 2.58
C LYS A 270 20.53 12.89 3.76
N ILE A 271 20.76 11.59 3.81
CA ILE A 271 20.19 10.66 4.80
C ILE A 271 21.30 10.03 5.62
N LYS A 272 21.17 10.11 6.95
CA LYS A 272 22.07 9.43 7.90
C LYS A 272 21.63 7.97 8.04
N LYS A 273 22.47 7.02 7.61
CA LYS A 273 22.15 5.59 7.69
C LYS A 273 21.83 5.13 9.10
N ASP A 274 22.53 5.65 10.11
CA ASP A 274 22.33 5.30 11.51
C ASP A 274 20.95 5.70 12.03
N ASN A 275 20.28 6.64 11.39
CA ASN A 275 18.94 7.09 11.76
C ASN A 275 17.82 6.20 11.14
N ILE A 276 18.15 5.32 10.20
CA ILE A 276 17.18 4.45 9.55
C ILE A 276 16.83 3.30 10.51
N PRO A 277 15.56 3.14 10.88
CA PRO A 277 15.12 2.12 11.83
C PRO A 277 15.03 0.74 11.16
N VAL A 278 16.17 0.22 10.71
CA VAL A 278 16.26 -1.05 9.96
C VAL A 278 15.66 -2.20 10.77
N LEU A 279 14.58 -2.79 10.27
CA LEU A 279 13.91 -3.91 10.92
C LEU A 279 14.74 -5.20 10.83
N PRO A 280 14.61 -6.12 11.80
CA PRO A 280 15.37 -7.38 11.85
C PRO A 280 15.30 -8.21 10.57
N ILE A 281 14.12 -8.23 9.93
CA ILE A 281 13.93 -8.98 8.67
C ILE A 281 14.89 -8.53 7.55
N PHE A 282 15.21 -7.24 7.43
CA PHE A 282 16.12 -6.75 6.39
C PHE A 282 17.55 -7.18 6.66
N LYS A 283 17.98 -7.17 7.94
CA LYS A 283 19.30 -7.68 8.34
C LYS A 283 19.42 -9.18 8.07
N LEU A 284 18.36 -9.92 8.37
CA LEU A 284 18.26 -11.35 8.08
C LEU A 284 18.35 -11.62 6.56
N MET A 285 17.59 -10.89 5.75
CA MET A 285 17.60 -10.99 4.29
C MET A 285 18.98 -10.71 3.71
N GLN A 286 19.63 -9.64 4.17
CA GLN A 286 20.98 -9.28 3.73
C GLN A 286 21.99 -10.38 4.05
N ARG A 287 21.94 -10.93 5.27
CA ARG A 287 22.82 -12.00 5.73
C ARG A 287 22.63 -13.32 4.96
N VAL A 288 21.37 -13.78 4.87
CA VAL A 288 21.05 -15.06 4.23
C VAL A 288 21.27 -14.99 2.72
N GLY A 289 20.87 -13.90 2.09
CA GLY A 289 21.01 -13.68 0.65
C GLY A 289 22.41 -13.22 0.24
N ASN A 290 23.29 -12.88 1.19
CA ASN A 290 24.58 -12.24 0.93
C ASN A 290 24.45 -11.05 -0.04
N ILE A 291 23.47 -10.17 0.23
CA ILE A 291 23.10 -9.07 -0.67
C ILE A 291 23.95 -7.83 -0.34
N PRO A 292 24.56 -7.18 -1.34
CA PRO A 292 25.27 -5.93 -1.14
C PRO A 292 24.35 -4.87 -0.51
N GLU A 293 24.89 -4.03 0.38
CA GLU A 293 24.12 -2.98 1.06
C GLU A 293 23.38 -2.07 0.06
N HIS A 294 24.06 -1.65 -1.00
CA HIS A 294 23.48 -0.85 -2.06
C HIS A 294 22.19 -1.49 -2.62
N ASP A 295 22.23 -2.79 -2.93
CA ASP A 295 21.08 -3.50 -3.51
C ASP A 295 19.93 -3.65 -2.50
N MET A 296 20.24 -3.74 -1.19
CA MET A 296 19.21 -3.70 -0.15
C MET A 296 18.46 -2.37 -0.17
N PHE A 297 19.18 -1.24 -0.22
CA PHE A 297 18.58 0.11 -0.29
C PHE A 297 17.95 0.43 -1.66
N ASN A 298 18.35 -0.28 -2.71
CA ASN A 298 17.75 -0.14 -4.06
C ASN A 298 16.56 -1.07 -4.30
N THR A 299 16.24 -1.97 -3.36
CA THR A 299 15.13 -2.92 -3.52
C THR A 299 14.06 -2.74 -2.45
N PHE A 300 14.47 -2.44 -1.21
CA PHE A 300 13.61 -2.51 -0.04
C PHE A 300 13.49 -1.18 0.70
N ASN A 301 12.43 -1.06 1.50
CA ASN A 301 12.17 0.12 2.33
C ASN A 301 13.06 0.23 3.59
N MET A 302 13.82 -0.80 3.93
CA MET A 302 14.77 -0.87 5.05
C MET A 302 14.20 -0.47 6.42
N GLY A 303 12.88 -0.42 6.59
CA GLY A 303 12.22 -0.01 7.82
C GLY A 303 11.55 1.38 7.76
N VAL A 304 11.65 2.06 6.60
CA VAL A 304 11.00 3.35 6.33
C VAL A 304 10.09 3.20 5.13
N GLY A 305 8.79 3.21 5.36
CA GLY A 305 7.81 3.05 4.26
C GLY A 305 7.43 4.36 3.59
N MET A 306 7.62 5.49 4.27
CA MET A 306 7.31 6.82 3.72
C MET A 306 8.30 7.87 4.25
N ILE A 307 8.69 8.81 3.41
CA ILE A 307 9.52 9.95 3.77
C ILE A 307 8.73 11.22 3.49
N ILE A 308 8.75 12.15 4.42
CA ILE A 308 8.15 13.48 4.28
C ILE A 308 9.21 14.56 4.47
N ALA A 309 9.05 15.68 3.81
CA ALA A 309 9.89 16.85 3.98
C ALA A 309 9.08 18.02 4.53
N VAL A 310 9.61 18.66 5.57
CA VAL A 310 9.01 19.83 6.23
C VAL A 310 10.08 20.90 6.49
N ALA A 311 9.66 22.14 6.71
CA ALA A 311 10.58 23.19 7.14
C ALA A 311 11.25 22.80 8.47
N LYS A 312 12.49 23.24 8.67
CA LYS A 312 13.27 22.89 9.86
C LYS A 312 12.57 23.32 11.16
N GLU A 313 11.94 24.46 11.16
CA GLU A 313 11.18 25.01 12.29
C GLU A 313 9.91 24.22 12.61
N ASP A 314 9.38 23.46 11.65
CA ASP A 314 8.18 22.64 11.80
C ASP A 314 8.47 21.16 12.17
N ALA A 315 9.73 20.73 12.18
CA ALA A 315 10.11 19.34 12.35
C ALA A 315 9.62 18.75 13.68
N ASP A 316 9.84 19.46 14.80
CA ASP A 316 9.40 18.98 16.13
C ASP A 316 7.88 18.89 16.19
N LYS A 317 7.18 19.90 15.68
CA LYS A 317 5.71 19.91 15.60
C LYS A 317 5.18 18.76 14.73
N ALA A 318 5.86 18.48 13.61
CA ALA A 318 5.48 17.37 12.73
C ALA A 318 5.61 16.02 13.46
N LEU A 319 6.70 15.81 14.19
CA LEU A 319 6.89 14.61 15.01
C LEU A 319 5.81 14.47 16.10
N GLU A 320 5.46 15.56 16.78
CA GLU A 320 4.40 15.57 17.80
C GLU A 320 3.04 15.20 17.21
N VAL A 321 2.68 15.79 16.03
CA VAL A 321 1.41 15.49 15.36
C VAL A 321 1.37 14.04 14.89
N LEU A 322 2.44 13.53 14.30
CA LEU A 322 2.54 12.14 13.87
C LEU A 322 2.39 11.18 15.05
N ALA A 323 3.12 11.42 16.15
CA ALA A 323 3.03 10.60 17.36
C ALA A 323 1.62 10.60 17.96
N ALA A 324 0.94 11.75 18.01
CA ALA A 324 -0.45 11.87 18.47
C ALA A 324 -1.45 11.09 17.60
N ASN A 325 -1.07 10.76 16.36
CA ASN A 325 -1.87 9.97 15.42
C ASN A 325 -1.34 8.52 15.26
N GLY A 326 -0.50 8.07 16.19
CA GLY A 326 -0.02 6.69 16.24
C GLY A 326 1.14 6.37 15.29
N GLU A 327 1.81 7.40 14.74
CA GLU A 327 2.98 7.23 13.88
C GLU A 327 4.28 7.49 14.64
N ASP A 328 5.14 6.49 14.66
CA ASP A 328 6.52 6.62 15.16
C ASP A 328 7.43 7.04 14.00
N ALA A 329 7.68 8.33 13.89
CA ALA A 329 8.53 8.92 12.87
C ALA A 329 9.91 9.28 13.44
N VAL A 330 10.93 9.25 12.58
CA VAL A 330 12.31 9.57 12.92
C VAL A 330 12.89 10.63 11.98
N VAL A 331 13.80 11.46 12.48
CA VAL A 331 14.57 12.37 11.62
C VAL A 331 15.61 11.57 10.86
N LEU A 332 15.48 11.50 9.54
CA LEU A 332 16.43 10.79 8.68
C LEU A 332 17.61 11.66 8.26
N GLY A 333 17.38 12.93 8.02
CA GLY A 333 18.37 13.84 7.48
C GLY A 333 17.76 15.16 7.02
N GLU A 334 18.34 15.70 5.95
CA GLU A 334 17.98 17.03 5.44
C GLU A 334 18.04 17.09 3.91
N VAL A 335 17.37 18.05 3.34
CA VAL A 335 17.51 18.44 1.93
C VAL A 335 18.76 19.29 1.78
N ILE A 336 19.59 18.98 0.79
CA ILE A 336 20.81 19.70 0.46
C ILE A 336 20.81 20.13 -1.00
N SER A 337 21.63 21.13 -1.34
CA SER A 337 21.91 21.47 -2.74
C SER A 337 22.68 20.34 -3.42
N GLY A 338 22.28 19.94 -4.63
CA GLY A 338 22.91 18.87 -5.42
C GLY A 338 21.97 18.26 -6.44
N ASN A 339 22.48 17.32 -7.22
CA ASN A 339 21.72 16.54 -8.21
C ASN A 339 21.99 15.03 -8.09
N ASP A 340 22.37 14.58 -6.90
CA ASP A 340 22.77 13.17 -6.66
C ASP A 340 21.57 12.30 -6.23
N GLY A 341 20.35 12.88 -6.16
CA GLY A 341 19.15 12.18 -5.67
C GLY A 341 19.26 11.88 -4.19
N VAL A 342 19.79 10.72 -3.81
CA VAL A 342 20.00 10.32 -2.41
C VAL A 342 21.48 10.19 -2.10
N VAL A 343 21.92 10.89 -1.06
CA VAL A 343 23.27 10.77 -0.49
C VAL A 343 23.17 10.17 0.91
N PHE A 344 23.79 9.02 1.11
CA PHE A 344 23.89 8.39 2.42
C PHE A 344 25.18 8.80 3.14
N GLU A 345 25.03 9.18 4.42
CA GLU A 345 26.12 9.52 5.33
C GLU A 345 26.24 8.50 6.46
#